data_a44a26b76725964bd30e39bb5761ce8c
#
_entry.id   a44a26b76725964bd30e39bb5761ce8c
#
_cell.length_a   1.000
_cell.length_b   1.000
_cell.length_c   1.000
_cell.angle_alpha   90.00
_cell.angle_beta   90.00
_cell.angle_gamma   90.00
#
_symmetry.space_group_name_H-M   'P 1'
#
loop_
_entity.id
_entity.type
_entity.pdbx_description
1 polymer ?
#
loop_
_entity_poly.entity_id
_entity_poly.type
_entity_poly.pdbx_seq_one_letter_code
_entity_poly.pdbx_strand_id
1 'polypeptide(L)'
;LVSDEPYVYKNGSPEVAALGNKPVLYEGTFHLSDTGDTFIDMEDWGKGIIFINGINIGRYWYAGPQQTLYIPGVWLNKGENKIVIYEQLNNDRKSSVRTVKTPVLTKLKKIAAMEKKNRLMEKTVSPFSVDETMRRIEEIIKSQGGSVFAMFDHGRNASEVGMKLPPNKVIVFGSPKVGTLLMQQDPSISLELPLRISVWEDADGKVWVGSPNLETIASEYGMENSGVIEKMQEAVTNIVSKSIAGSR
;
A
#
# COMPACT_ATOMS: atom_id res chain seq x y z
N LEU A 1 -16.15 24.04 -2.98
CA LEU A 1 -16.71 23.29 -1.84
C LEU A 1 -17.24 21.98 -2.42
N VAL A 2 -16.46 20.92 -2.34
CA VAL A 2 -16.93 19.55 -2.59
C VAL A 2 -17.74 19.20 -1.35
N SER A 3 -18.99 18.78 -1.50
CA SER A 3 -19.80 18.34 -0.36
C SER A 3 -19.15 17.11 0.24
N ASP A 4 -18.76 17.17 1.51
CA ASP A 4 -18.17 16.07 2.27
C ASP A 4 -19.22 15.06 2.76
N GLU A 5 -20.43 15.07 2.20
CA GLU A 5 -21.47 14.11 2.58
C GLU A 5 -21.20 12.75 1.93
N PRO A 6 -21.27 11.64 2.70
CA PRO A 6 -21.07 10.29 2.18
C PRO A 6 -22.18 9.94 1.19
N TYR A 7 -21.81 9.27 0.11
CA TYR A 7 -22.79 8.74 -0.85
C TYR A 7 -23.59 7.62 -0.20
N VAL A 8 -24.93 7.71 -0.29
CA VAL A 8 -25.83 6.67 0.23
C VAL A 8 -26.15 5.67 -0.89
N TYR A 9 -25.54 4.49 -0.80
CA TYR A 9 -25.89 3.38 -1.68
C TYR A 9 -27.12 2.64 -1.14
N LYS A 10 -28.23 2.69 -1.88
CA LYS A 10 -29.41 1.88 -1.63
C LYS A 10 -29.43 0.70 -2.59
N ASN A 11 -29.87 -0.46 -2.12
CA ASN A 11 -29.91 -1.71 -2.91
C ASN A 11 -30.50 -1.45 -4.31
N GLY A 12 -29.69 -1.64 -5.38
CA GLY A 12 -30.10 -1.45 -6.77
C GLY A 12 -29.60 -0.16 -7.47
N SER A 13 -28.81 0.70 -6.81
CA SER A 13 -28.24 1.88 -7.49
C SER A 13 -27.06 1.50 -8.39
N PRO A 14 -27.03 1.93 -9.67
CA PRO A 14 -26.02 1.47 -10.64
C PRO A 14 -24.68 2.23 -10.58
N GLU A 15 -24.53 3.29 -9.80
CA GLU A 15 -23.48 4.29 -9.98
C GLU A 15 -22.24 4.19 -9.05
N VAL A 16 -22.12 3.16 -8.23
CA VAL A 16 -20.99 3.06 -7.26
C VAL A 16 -19.62 2.95 -7.95
N ALA A 17 -19.57 2.46 -9.18
CA ALA A 17 -18.31 2.31 -9.92
C ALA A 17 -17.59 3.63 -10.27
N ALA A 18 -18.30 4.77 -10.21
CA ALA A 18 -17.78 6.10 -10.54
C ALA A 18 -17.23 6.86 -9.32
N LEU A 19 -17.35 6.32 -8.10
CA LEU A 19 -17.08 7.06 -6.87
C LEU A 19 -15.59 7.04 -6.45
N GLY A 20 -14.75 6.21 -7.08
CA GLY A 20 -13.33 6.11 -6.72
C GLY A 20 -13.15 5.74 -5.23
N ASN A 21 -12.22 6.40 -4.56
CA ASN A 21 -11.91 6.18 -3.13
C ASN A 21 -12.80 6.96 -2.15
N LYS A 22 -13.99 7.40 -2.56
CA LYS A 22 -14.89 8.12 -1.66
C LYS A 22 -15.56 7.17 -0.66
N PRO A 23 -15.80 7.59 0.58
CA PRO A 23 -16.59 6.82 1.53
C PRO A 23 -17.99 6.55 1.01
N VAL A 24 -18.51 5.35 1.28
CA VAL A 24 -19.84 4.91 0.84
C VAL A 24 -20.66 4.42 2.03
N LEU A 25 -21.92 4.84 2.08
CA LEU A 25 -22.90 4.33 3.03
C LEU A 25 -23.78 3.27 2.34
N TYR A 26 -23.68 2.02 2.79
CA TYR A 26 -24.51 0.92 2.33
C TYR A 26 -25.70 0.76 3.28
N GLU A 27 -26.90 0.74 2.75
CA GLU A 27 -28.11 0.43 3.50
C GLU A 27 -28.78 -0.83 2.95
N GLY A 28 -29.22 -1.70 3.83
CA GLY A 28 -29.95 -2.91 3.48
C GLY A 28 -30.89 -3.37 4.59
N THR A 29 -31.79 -4.31 4.25
CA THR A 29 -32.64 -5.00 5.21
C THR A 29 -32.49 -6.49 5.09
N PHE A 30 -32.74 -7.19 6.20
CA PHE A 30 -32.77 -8.65 6.26
C PHE A 30 -33.84 -9.11 7.23
N HIS A 31 -34.34 -10.33 7.01
CA HIS A 31 -35.43 -10.93 7.83
C HIS A 31 -34.91 -12.08 8.65
N LEU A 32 -35.34 -12.15 9.93
CA LEU A 32 -35.03 -13.24 10.84
C LEU A 32 -36.29 -13.92 11.30
N SER A 33 -36.31 -15.25 11.28
CA SER A 33 -37.40 -16.06 11.87
C SER A 33 -37.27 -16.14 13.39
N ASP A 34 -36.03 -16.05 13.91
CA ASP A 34 -35.75 -16.05 15.35
C ASP A 34 -34.49 -15.18 15.63
N THR A 35 -34.34 -14.75 16.88
CA THR A 35 -33.24 -13.90 17.32
C THR A 35 -32.29 -14.68 18.23
N GLY A 36 -30.99 -14.33 18.14
CA GLY A 36 -29.95 -14.93 18.97
C GLY A 36 -28.64 -14.24 18.73
N ASP A 37 -27.69 -14.49 19.62
CA ASP A 37 -26.33 -13.96 19.51
C ASP A 37 -25.68 -14.49 18.25
N THR A 38 -25.02 -13.57 17.52
CA THR A 38 -24.33 -13.92 16.27
C THR A 38 -23.14 -12.98 16.03
N PHE A 39 -22.38 -13.26 14.99
CA PHE A 39 -21.29 -12.40 14.54
C PHE A 39 -21.48 -12.05 13.07
N ILE A 40 -21.26 -10.80 12.71
CA ILE A 40 -21.20 -10.38 11.31
C ILE A 40 -19.76 -10.48 10.81
N ASP A 41 -19.58 -11.12 9.66
CA ASP A 41 -18.27 -11.33 9.05
C ASP A 41 -17.98 -10.23 8.02
N MET A 42 -16.89 -9.49 8.25
CA MET A 42 -16.43 -8.38 7.42
C MET A 42 -15.21 -8.75 6.60
N GLU A 43 -15.02 -10.05 6.27
CA GLU A 43 -13.81 -10.56 5.60
C GLU A 43 -13.42 -9.77 4.34
N ASP A 44 -14.39 -9.39 3.53
CA ASP A 44 -14.17 -8.75 2.24
C ASP A 44 -14.36 -7.23 2.26
N TRP A 45 -14.60 -6.66 3.42
CA TRP A 45 -14.80 -5.22 3.61
C TRP A 45 -13.48 -4.51 3.96
N GLY A 46 -13.39 -3.21 3.66
CA GLY A 46 -12.19 -2.43 3.86
C GLY A 46 -12.02 -1.93 5.30
N LYS A 47 -12.59 -0.78 5.60
CA LYS A 47 -12.54 -0.15 6.93
C LYS A 47 -13.78 0.70 7.12
N GLY A 48 -14.43 0.57 8.27
CA GLY A 48 -15.62 1.34 8.51
C GLY A 48 -16.33 1.03 9.82
N ILE A 49 -17.61 1.37 9.86
CA ILE A 49 -18.50 1.23 11.03
C ILE A 49 -19.80 0.57 10.57
N ILE A 50 -20.37 -0.27 11.44
CA ILE A 50 -21.64 -0.96 11.18
C ILE A 50 -22.68 -0.55 12.22
N PHE A 51 -23.90 -0.39 11.74
CA PHE A 51 -25.08 -0.19 12.58
C PHE A 51 -26.12 -1.28 12.26
N ILE A 52 -26.71 -1.84 13.29
CA ILE A 52 -27.88 -2.75 13.20
C ILE A 52 -29.03 -2.08 13.95
N ASN A 53 -30.16 -1.91 13.29
CA ASN A 53 -31.35 -1.27 13.86
C ASN A 53 -31.04 0.09 14.52
N GLY A 54 -30.08 0.85 13.97
CA GLY A 54 -29.63 2.14 14.49
C GLY A 54 -28.58 2.04 15.62
N ILE A 55 -28.26 0.84 16.09
CA ILE A 55 -27.27 0.64 17.15
C ILE A 55 -25.90 0.41 16.52
N ASN A 56 -24.89 1.18 16.94
CA ASN A 56 -23.51 1.01 16.51
C ASN A 56 -22.93 -0.26 17.12
N ILE A 57 -22.62 -1.27 16.29
CA ILE A 57 -22.05 -2.53 16.74
C ILE A 57 -20.52 -2.58 16.69
N GLY A 58 -19.89 -1.53 16.19
CA GLY A 58 -18.45 -1.38 16.19
C GLY A 58 -17.87 -1.02 14.83
N ARG A 59 -16.55 -0.96 14.81
CA ARG A 59 -15.75 -0.72 13.61
C ARG A 59 -15.10 -2.01 13.13
N TYR A 60 -14.92 -2.11 11.83
CA TYR A 60 -14.13 -3.15 11.19
C TYR A 60 -12.94 -2.55 10.45
N TRP A 61 -11.92 -3.38 10.24
CA TRP A 61 -10.73 -3.00 9.48
C TRP A 61 -10.12 -4.24 8.83
N TYR A 62 -9.89 -4.18 7.51
CA TYR A 62 -9.32 -5.29 6.74
C TYR A 62 -8.00 -5.83 7.29
N ALA A 63 -7.20 -4.99 7.96
CA ALA A 63 -5.92 -5.38 8.55
C ALA A 63 -6.07 -6.35 9.74
N GLY A 64 -7.27 -6.50 10.29
CA GLY A 64 -7.51 -7.35 11.47
C GLY A 64 -6.91 -6.75 12.76
N PRO A 65 -6.68 -7.58 13.76
CA PRO A 65 -6.90 -9.04 13.83
C PRO A 65 -8.37 -9.45 13.91
N GLN A 66 -9.28 -8.53 14.27
CA GLN A 66 -10.71 -8.79 14.39
C GLN A 66 -11.36 -8.70 13.00
N GLN A 67 -11.90 -9.85 12.53
CA GLN A 67 -12.62 -9.94 11.27
C GLN A 67 -14.14 -9.87 11.48
N THR A 68 -14.62 -10.37 12.62
CA THR A 68 -16.05 -10.45 12.93
C THR A 68 -16.43 -9.49 14.05
N LEU A 69 -17.66 -8.96 14.00
CA LEU A 69 -18.24 -8.12 15.04
C LEU A 69 -19.41 -8.85 15.69
N TYR A 70 -19.46 -8.83 17.02
CA TYR A 70 -20.52 -9.45 17.79
C TYR A 70 -21.84 -8.64 17.71
N ILE A 71 -22.94 -9.33 17.50
CA ILE A 71 -24.30 -8.78 17.52
C ILE A 71 -25.09 -9.50 18.61
N PRO A 72 -25.41 -8.83 19.74
CA PRO A 72 -26.30 -9.36 20.73
C PRO A 72 -27.71 -9.65 20.15
N GLY A 73 -28.26 -10.81 20.45
CA GLY A 73 -29.59 -11.18 19.97
C GLY A 73 -30.69 -10.21 20.38
N VAL A 74 -30.52 -9.51 21.50
CA VAL A 74 -31.45 -8.49 22.01
C VAL A 74 -31.50 -7.21 21.14
N TRP A 75 -30.55 -7.02 20.24
CA TRP A 75 -30.54 -5.90 19.27
C TRP A 75 -31.18 -6.26 17.93
N LEU A 76 -31.58 -7.53 17.79
CA LEU A 76 -32.23 -8.06 16.59
C LEU A 76 -33.75 -8.19 16.80
N ASN A 77 -34.52 -8.00 15.75
CA ASN A 77 -35.95 -8.17 15.73
C ASN A 77 -36.32 -9.50 15.02
N LYS A 78 -37.34 -10.22 15.51
CA LYS A 78 -38.06 -11.18 14.66
C LYS A 78 -38.74 -10.41 13.54
N GLY A 79 -38.56 -10.83 12.30
CA GLY A 79 -38.97 -10.08 11.12
C GLY A 79 -37.87 -9.22 10.57
N GLU A 80 -38.19 -8.01 10.16
CA GLU A 80 -37.27 -7.09 9.49
C GLU A 80 -36.25 -6.45 10.43
N ASN A 81 -35.01 -6.41 9.97
CA ASN A 81 -33.90 -5.70 10.59
C ASN A 81 -33.23 -4.82 9.55
N LYS A 82 -32.71 -3.66 9.96
CA LYS A 82 -31.97 -2.73 9.12
C LYS A 82 -30.48 -2.82 9.41
N ILE A 83 -29.67 -2.90 8.35
CA ILE A 83 -28.21 -2.78 8.44
C ILE A 83 -27.74 -1.53 7.70
N VAL A 84 -26.80 -0.79 8.30
CA VAL A 84 -26.12 0.32 7.68
C VAL A 84 -24.63 0.13 7.87
N ILE A 85 -23.87 0.20 6.76
CA ILE A 85 -22.42 0.04 6.75
C ILE A 85 -21.79 1.29 6.15
N TYR A 86 -20.98 1.99 6.93
CA TYR A 86 -20.15 3.08 6.44
C TYR A 86 -18.77 2.54 6.06
N GLU A 87 -18.50 2.43 4.77
CA GLU A 87 -17.23 1.93 4.21
C GLU A 87 -16.35 3.11 3.78
N GLN A 88 -15.11 3.14 4.28
CA GLN A 88 -14.18 4.26 4.08
C GLN A 88 -13.13 4.00 2.98
N LEU A 89 -12.76 2.74 2.73
CA LEU A 89 -11.56 2.44 1.93
C LEU A 89 -11.82 1.57 0.70
N ASN A 90 -12.90 0.82 0.66
CA ASN A 90 -13.13 -0.15 -0.40
C ASN A 90 -14.52 0.02 -0.98
N ASN A 91 -14.59 0.70 -2.12
CA ASN A 91 -15.82 0.95 -2.85
C ASN A 91 -16.13 -0.15 -3.87
N ASP A 92 -15.31 -1.21 -3.92
CA ASP A 92 -15.58 -2.37 -4.76
C ASP A 92 -16.84 -3.05 -4.25
N ARG A 93 -17.86 -3.03 -5.08
CA ARG A 93 -19.23 -3.50 -4.86
C ARG A 93 -19.32 -4.70 -3.92
N LYS A 94 -19.60 -4.45 -2.67
CA LYS A 94 -19.99 -5.51 -1.74
C LYS A 94 -21.50 -5.63 -1.82
N SER A 95 -21.96 -6.77 -2.29
CA SER A 95 -23.39 -7.05 -2.45
C SER A 95 -23.98 -7.76 -1.25
N SER A 96 -23.16 -8.27 -0.33
CA SER A 96 -23.62 -9.06 0.80
C SER A 96 -22.69 -9.01 2.00
N VAL A 97 -23.25 -9.24 3.15
CA VAL A 97 -22.59 -9.61 4.41
C VAL A 97 -23.16 -10.94 4.87
N ARG A 98 -22.39 -11.70 5.63
CA ARG A 98 -22.85 -12.96 6.22
C ARG A 98 -22.72 -12.94 7.73
N THR A 99 -23.56 -13.68 8.41
CA THR A 99 -23.41 -13.97 9.83
C THR A 99 -22.73 -15.31 10.03
N VAL A 100 -21.97 -15.44 11.12
CA VAL A 100 -21.28 -16.67 11.51
C VAL A 100 -21.50 -16.94 13.00
N LYS A 101 -21.51 -18.23 13.38
CA LYS A 101 -21.72 -18.63 14.79
C LYS A 101 -20.46 -18.49 15.64
N THR A 102 -19.30 -18.58 15.01
CA THR A 102 -18.01 -18.55 15.71
C THR A 102 -17.25 -17.29 15.33
N PRO A 103 -16.74 -16.52 16.31
CA PRO A 103 -15.98 -15.31 16.03
C PRO A 103 -14.62 -15.61 15.38
N VAL A 104 -14.18 -14.71 14.51
CA VAL A 104 -12.81 -14.66 13.97
C VAL A 104 -12.16 -13.40 14.50
N LEU A 105 -11.35 -13.54 15.55
CA LEU A 105 -10.77 -12.41 16.30
C LEU A 105 -9.26 -12.29 16.16
N THR A 106 -8.60 -13.29 15.59
CA THR A 106 -7.13 -13.39 15.55
C THR A 106 -6.57 -13.60 14.16
N LYS A 107 -7.42 -13.55 13.13
CA LYS A 107 -6.97 -13.74 11.75
C LYS A 107 -6.36 -12.45 11.21
N LEU A 108 -5.04 -12.38 11.24
CA LEU A 108 -4.33 -11.40 10.45
C LEU A 108 -4.42 -11.81 8.98
N LYS A 109 -5.11 -11.05 8.17
CA LYS A 109 -4.95 -11.18 6.72
C LYS A 109 -3.50 -10.80 6.42
N LYS A 110 -2.74 -11.76 5.89
CA LYS A 110 -1.50 -11.40 5.19
C LYS A 110 -1.92 -10.42 4.09
N ILE A 111 -1.44 -9.20 4.19
CA ILE A 111 -1.69 -8.10 3.25
C ILE A 111 -0.97 -8.37 1.93
N ALA A 112 -1.02 -9.60 1.42
CA ALA A 112 -0.25 -10.03 0.25
C ALA A 112 -0.73 -9.42 -1.08
N ALA A 113 -1.99 -8.99 -1.15
CA ALA A 113 -2.54 -8.41 -2.38
C ALA A 113 -2.48 -6.87 -2.41
N MET A 114 -2.61 -6.19 -1.25
CA MET A 114 -2.37 -4.74 -1.15
C MET A 114 -0.88 -4.40 -1.04
N GLU A 115 -0.06 -5.32 -0.52
CA GLU A 115 1.39 -5.16 -0.44
C GLU A 115 2.05 -4.94 -1.81
N LYS A 116 1.46 -5.39 -2.91
CA LYS A 116 2.03 -5.23 -4.24
C LYS A 116 1.71 -3.86 -4.88
N LYS A 117 0.61 -3.23 -4.49
CA LYS A 117 0.14 -1.97 -5.09
C LYS A 117 0.59 -0.70 -4.35
N ASN A 118 0.98 -0.81 -3.07
CA ASN A 118 1.33 0.34 -2.21
C ASN A 118 2.71 0.22 -1.56
N ARG A 119 3.65 -0.48 -2.16
CA ARG A 119 5.03 -0.49 -1.66
C ARG A 119 5.75 0.75 -2.17
N LEU A 120 6.23 1.56 -1.26
CA LEU A 120 7.15 2.68 -1.56
C LEU A 120 8.47 2.18 -2.19
N MET A 121 8.78 0.89 -2.04
CA MET A 121 10.03 0.28 -2.49
C MET A 121 9.75 -1.07 -3.16
N GLU A 122 10.36 -1.29 -4.30
CA GLU A 122 10.51 -2.60 -4.93
C GLU A 122 11.85 -3.22 -4.53
N LYS A 123 11.91 -4.56 -4.40
CA LYS A 123 13.16 -5.26 -4.11
C LYS A 123 13.34 -6.47 -5.01
N THR A 124 14.57 -6.69 -5.42
CA THR A 124 14.96 -7.85 -6.23
C THR A 124 16.28 -8.43 -5.72
N VAL A 125 16.55 -9.68 -6.07
CA VAL A 125 17.78 -10.37 -5.65
C VAL A 125 18.88 -10.09 -6.65
N SER A 126 20.08 -9.78 -6.15
CA SER A 126 21.29 -9.73 -6.95
C SER A 126 22.07 -11.07 -6.85
N PRO A 127 22.59 -11.60 -7.95
CA PRO A 127 23.50 -12.75 -7.91
C PRO A 127 24.96 -12.36 -7.56
N PHE A 128 25.22 -11.07 -7.37
CA PHE A 128 26.55 -10.52 -7.10
C PHE A 128 26.67 -10.05 -5.65
N SER A 129 27.89 -9.80 -5.19
CA SER A 129 28.14 -9.15 -3.90
C SER A 129 27.55 -7.73 -3.87
N VAL A 130 27.42 -7.17 -2.65
CA VAL A 130 26.94 -5.78 -2.47
C VAL A 130 27.85 -4.80 -3.23
N ASP A 131 29.16 -4.97 -3.15
CA ASP A 131 30.14 -4.10 -3.81
C ASP A 131 30.05 -4.16 -5.34
N GLU A 132 30.00 -5.36 -5.88
CA GLU A 132 29.89 -5.56 -7.33
C GLU A 132 28.55 -5.04 -7.87
N THR A 133 27.46 -5.31 -7.16
CA THR A 133 26.13 -4.80 -7.55
C THR A 133 26.12 -3.26 -7.55
N MET A 134 26.69 -2.66 -6.52
CA MET A 134 26.74 -1.19 -6.40
C MET A 134 27.61 -0.55 -7.50
N ARG A 135 28.76 -1.16 -7.81
CA ARG A 135 29.63 -0.73 -8.91
C ARG A 135 28.88 -0.75 -10.25
N ARG A 136 28.17 -1.83 -10.53
CA ARG A 136 27.38 -2.00 -11.76
C ARG A 136 26.26 -0.97 -11.86
N ILE A 137 25.54 -0.72 -10.75
CA ILE A 137 24.49 0.31 -10.68
C ILE A 137 25.11 1.69 -11.02
N GLU A 138 26.23 2.06 -10.42
CA GLU A 138 26.91 3.32 -10.65
C GLU A 138 27.30 3.48 -12.12
N GLU A 139 27.90 2.47 -12.73
CA GLU A 139 28.31 2.49 -14.15
C GLU A 139 27.10 2.65 -15.07
N ILE A 140 25.99 1.98 -14.80
CA ILE A 140 24.77 2.08 -15.60
C ILE A 140 24.17 3.49 -15.47
N ILE A 141 24.09 4.05 -14.26
CA ILE A 141 23.61 5.42 -14.06
C ILE A 141 24.44 6.41 -14.90
N LYS A 142 25.76 6.32 -14.83
CA LYS A 142 26.67 7.21 -15.59
C LYS A 142 26.51 7.01 -17.10
N SER A 143 26.39 5.78 -17.56
CA SER A 143 26.22 5.47 -19.01
C SER A 143 24.91 6.00 -19.58
N GLN A 144 23.89 6.17 -18.74
CA GLN A 144 22.60 6.76 -19.12
C GLN A 144 22.54 8.29 -18.96
N GLY A 145 23.65 8.93 -18.64
CA GLY A 145 23.74 10.38 -18.43
C GLY A 145 23.18 10.86 -17.09
N GLY A 146 22.92 9.96 -16.16
CA GLY A 146 22.56 10.28 -14.78
C GLY A 146 23.76 10.76 -13.96
N SER A 147 23.50 11.60 -12.97
CA SER A 147 24.51 12.07 -12.01
C SER A 147 24.41 11.28 -10.71
N VAL A 148 25.55 10.81 -10.21
CA VAL A 148 25.68 10.27 -8.85
C VAL A 148 26.07 11.42 -7.93
N PHE A 149 25.22 11.71 -6.93
CA PHE A 149 25.42 12.81 -5.99
C PHE A 149 26.16 12.37 -4.73
N ALA A 150 25.85 11.17 -4.25
CA ALA A 150 26.46 10.60 -3.05
C ALA A 150 26.38 9.07 -3.05
N MET A 151 27.29 8.47 -2.27
CA MET A 151 27.24 7.04 -1.94
C MET A 151 27.53 6.90 -0.44
N PHE A 152 26.70 6.10 0.23
CA PHE A 152 26.82 5.83 1.67
C PHE A 152 27.10 4.34 1.88
N ASP A 153 28.08 4.03 2.73
CA ASP A 153 28.38 2.68 3.18
C ASP A 153 27.97 2.55 4.65
N HIS A 154 26.75 2.04 4.88
CA HIS A 154 26.21 1.90 6.23
C HIS A 154 26.90 0.80 7.02
N GLY A 155 27.40 -0.26 6.34
CA GLY A 155 28.19 -1.31 6.99
C GLY A 155 29.50 -0.75 7.56
N ARG A 156 30.20 0.07 6.78
CA ARG A 156 31.41 0.76 7.24
C ARG A 156 31.10 1.75 8.36
N ASN A 157 30.09 2.60 8.19
CA ASN A 157 29.69 3.58 9.18
C ASN A 157 29.35 2.94 10.54
N ALA A 158 28.66 1.78 10.51
CA ALA A 158 28.37 1.01 11.71
C ALA A 158 29.66 0.53 12.40
N SER A 159 30.66 0.05 11.63
CA SER A 159 31.94 -0.39 12.15
C SER A 159 32.73 0.74 12.81
N GLU A 160 32.68 1.96 12.27
CA GLU A 160 33.33 3.14 12.80
C GLU A 160 32.80 3.55 14.20
N VAL A 161 31.55 3.19 14.53
CA VAL A 161 30.94 3.40 15.85
C VAL A 161 30.89 2.14 16.70
N GLY A 162 31.64 1.09 16.34
CA GLY A 162 31.74 -0.16 17.09
C GLY A 162 30.53 -1.08 16.99
N MET A 163 29.64 -0.86 16.00
CA MET A 163 28.46 -1.70 15.76
C MET A 163 28.70 -2.67 14.58
N LYS A 164 27.98 -3.78 14.58
CA LYS A 164 28.01 -4.75 13.48
C LYS A 164 26.78 -4.57 12.59
N LEU A 165 26.99 -4.37 11.31
CA LEU A 165 25.96 -4.38 10.28
C LEU A 165 26.50 -5.17 9.07
N PRO A 166 25.74 -6.10 8.48
CA PRO A 166 26.09 -6.71 7.20
C PRO A 166 26.33 -5.64 6.11
N PRO A 167 27.03 -5.97 5.02
CA PRO A 167 27.22 -5.04 3.91
C PRO A 167 25.91 -4.36 3.50
N ASN A 168 25.89 -3.03 3.53
CA ASN A 168 24.71 -2.22 3.20
C ASN A 168 25.15 -0.89 2.65
N LYS A 169 24.81 -0.61 1.39
CA LYS A 169 25.18 0.61 0.69
C LYS A 169 23.98 1.27 0.03
N VAL A 170 24.03 2.60 -0.06
CA VAL A 170 23.01 3.41 -0.75
C VAL A 170 23.71 4.34 -1.74
N ILE A 171 23.22 4.37 -2.97
CA ILE A 171 23.60 5.35 -3.98
C ILE A 171 22.48 6.37 -4.16
N VAL A 172 22.85 7.64 -4.18
CA VAL A 172 21.95 8.78 -4.38
C VAL A 172 22.25 9.37 -5.76
N PHE A 173 21.25 9.39 -6.62
CA PHE A 173 21.43 9.76 -8.03
C PHE A 173 20.21 10.44 -8.61
N GLY A 174 20.39 11.05 -9.78
CA GLY A 174 19.28 11.68 -10.49
C GLY A 174 19.75 12.55 -11.66
N SER A 175 18.81 13.32 -12.17
CA SER A 175 19.04 14.35 -13.18
C SER A 175 18.43 15.66 -12.68
N PRO A 176 19.21 16.72 -12.45
CA PRO A 176 18.67 18.02 -12.04
C PRO A 176 17.57 18.53 -12.97
N LYS A 177 17.72 18.31 -14.27
CA LYS A 177 16.73 18.71 -15.28
C LYS A 177 15.37 18.01 -15.06
N VAL A 178 15.39 16.71 -14.77
CA VAL A 178 14.16 15.92 -14.57
C VAL A 178 13.52 16.22 -13.21
N GLY A 179 14.33 16.26 -12.15
CA GLY A 179 13.84 16.58 -10.80
C GLY A 179 13.22 17.96 -10.71
N THR A 180 13.79 18.96 -11.41
CA THR A 180 13.24 20.32 -11.44
C THR A 180 11.82 20.35 -12.04
N LEU A 181 11.53 19.55 -13.07
CA LEU A 181 10.20 19.51 -13.67
C LEU A 181 9.11 19.02 -12.68
N LEU A 182 9.47 18.10 -11.78
CA LEU A 182 8.54 17.63 -10.74
C LEU A 182 8.40 18.68 -9.62
N MET A 183 9.52 19.26 -9.16
CA MET A 183 9.49 20.29 -8.11
C MET A 183 8.80 21.60 -8.56
N GLN A 184 8.70 21.86 -9.85
CA GLN A 184 7.90 22.96 -10.39
C GLN A 184 6.39 22.69 -10.30
N GLN A 185 5.95 21.44 -10.25
CA GLN A 185 4.57 21.05 -10.06
C GLN A 185 4.21 21.06 -8.56
N ASP A 186 5.05 20.43 -7.73
CA ASP A 186 4.94 20.45 -6.27
C ASP A 186 6.35 20.48 -5.65
N PRO A 187 6.76 21.60 -5.02
CA PRO A 187 8.08 21.71 -4.38
C PRO A 187 8.32 20.68 -3.26
N SER A 188 7.26 20.17 -2.62
CA SER A 188 7.39 19.23 -1.50
C SER A 188 7.92 17.86 -1.94
N ILE A 189 7.78 17.48 -3.23
CA ILE A 189 8.36 16.24 -3.77
C ILE A 189 9.90 16.22 -3.68
N SER A 190 10.52 17.36 -3.37
CA SER A 190 11.96 17.43 -3.09
C SER A 190 12.41 16.52 -1.94
N LEU A 191 11.51 16.08 -1.06
CA LEU A 191 11.79 15.08 -0.02
C LEU A 191 12.12 13.69 -0.60
N GLU A 192 11.58 13.38 -1.76
CA GLU A 192 11.77 12.10 -2.46
C GLU A 192 12.93 12.16 -3.47
N LEU A 193 13.46 13.35 -3.73
CA LEU A 193 14.52 13.61 -4.68
C LEU A 193 15.79 14.09 -3.97
N PRO A 194 16.98 13.73 -4.49
CA PRO A 194 17.26 12.80 -5.59
C PRO A 194 16.93 11.34 -5.23
N LEU A 195 16.79 10.49 -6.27
CA LEU A 195 16.45 9.08 -6.09
C LEU A 195 17.56 8.31 -5.37
N ARG A 196 17.15 7.20 -4.72
CA ARG A 196 18.06 6.33 -3.97
C ARG A 196 17.85 4.87 -4.38
N ILE A 197 18.93 4.13 -4.56
CA ILE A 197 18.92 2.67 -4.64
C ILE A 197 19.77 2.14 -3.50
N SER A 198 19.25 1.17 -2.77
CA SER A 198 19.94 0.49 -1.68
C SER A 198 20.34 -0.92 -2.11
N VAL A 199 21.55 -1.35 -1.73
CA VAL A 199 22.00 -2.75 -1.90
C VAL A 199 22.48 -3.25 -0.55
N TRP A 200 21.94 -4.39 -0.10
CA TRP A 200 22.27 -4.94 1.21
C TRP A 200 22.30 -6.47 1.19
N GLU A 201 23.07 -7.04 2.11
CA GLU A 201 23.08 -8.45 2.42
C GLU A 201 22.20 -8.74 3.62
N ASP A 202 21.33 -9.75 3.53
CA ASP A 202 20.49 -10.18 4.65
C ASP A 202 21.21 -11.22 5.52
N ALA A 203 20.54 -11.68 6.59
CA ALA A 203 21.10 -12.64 7.54
C ALA A 203 21.43 -14.02 6.92
N ASP A 204 20.83 -14.35 5.79
CA ASP A 204 21.05 -15.59 5.06
C ASP A 204 22.15 -15.45 3.98
N GLY A 205 22.83 -14.29 3.93
CA GLY A 205 23.87 -13.98 2.94
C GLY A 205 23.34 -13.67 1.54
N LYS A 206 22.05 -13.40 1.42
CA LYS A 206 21.41 -13.06 0.15
C LYS A 206 21.47 -11.56 -0.09
N VAL A 207 21.93 -11.19 -1.29
CA VAL A 207 22.06 -9.77 -1.66
C VAL A 207 20.76 -9.27 -2.33
N TRP A 208 20.27 -8.15 -1.84
CA TRP A 208 19.06 -7.49 -2.31
C TRP A 208 19.38 -6.11 -2.88
N VAL A 209 18.61 -5.75 -3.91
CA VAL A 209 18.56 -4.38 -4.45
C VAL A 209 17.17 -3.81 -4.18
N GLY A 210 17.10 -2.71 -3.47
CA GLY A 210 15.87 -1.96 -3.22
C GLY A 210 15.86 -0.66 -4.02
N SER A 211 14.78 -0.41 -4.73
CA SER A 211 14.56 0.80 -5.52
C SER A 211 13.20 1.44 -5.21
N PRO A 212 13.03 2.76 -5.37
CA PRO A 212 11.75 3.41 -5.13
C PRO A 212 10.69 2.93 -6.13
N ASN A 213 9.45 2.81 -5.67
CA ASN A 213 8.27 2.69 -6.50
C ASN A 213 7.73 4.10 -6.75
N LEU A 214 8.07 4.66 -7.89
CA LEU A 214 7.75 6.07 -8.19
C LEU A 214 6.26 6.28 -8.48
N GLU A 215 5.54 5.26 -8.95
CA GLU A 215 4.09 5.35 -9.14
C GLU A 215 3.38 5.52 -7.79
N THR A 216 3.79 4.77 -6.79
CA THR A 216 3.24 4.91 -5.43
C THR A 216 3.61 6.25 -4.81
N ILE A 217 4.86 6.70 -4.97
CA ILE A 217 5.31 8.01 -4.50
C ILE A 217 4.51 9.12 -5.20
N ALA A 218 4.36 9.06 -6.52
CA ALA A 218 3.62 10.04 -7.30
C ALA A 218 2.16 10.18 -6.86
N SER A 219 1.53 9.09 -6.44
CA SER A 219 0.14 9.12 -5.97
C SER A 219 -0.05 9.94 -4.70
N GLU A 220 0.96 9.98 -3.82
CA GLU A 220 0.93 10.79 -2.59
C GLU A 220 1.03 12.30 -2.90
N TYR A 221 1.53 12.66 -4.09
CA TYR A 221 1.68 14.05 -4.56
C TYR A 221 0.66 14.43 -5.66
N GLY A 222 -0.33 13.56 -5.95
CA GLY A 222 -1.32 13.81 -6.99
C GLY A 222 -0.73 13.85 -8.41
N MET A 223 0.34 13.11 -8.66
CA MET A 223 1.10 13.10 -9.93
C MET A 223 0.97 11.78 -10.70
N GLU A 224 -0.12 11.02 -10.50
CA GLU A 224 -0.30 9.65 -11.06
C GLU A 224 -0.25 9.59 -12.59
N ASN A 225 -0.56 10.69 -13.26
CA ASN A 225 -0.58 10.76 -14.73
C ASN A 225 0.62 11.52 -15.31
N SER A 226 1.71 11.65 -14.55
CA SER A 226 2.91 12.37 -15.01
C SER A 226 3.78 11.49 -15.91
N GLY A 227 3.85 11.78 -17.19
CA GLY A 227 4.78 11.10 -18.11
C GLY A 227 6.26 11.25 -17.74
N VAL A 228 6.60 12.17 -16.81
CA VAL A 228 7.94 12.28 -16.22
C VAL A 228 8.17 11.14 -15.24
N ILE A 229 7.17 10.83 -14.38
CA ILE A 229 7.24 9.73 -13.41
C ILE A 229 7.37 8.38 -14.12
N GLU A 230 6.59 8.13 -15.18
CA GLU A 230 6.67 6.90 -15.98
C GLU A 230 8.09 6.69 -16.52
N LYS A 231 8.66 7.71 -17.15
CA LYS A 231 10.04 7.64 -17.68
C LYS A 231 11.09 7.45 -16.59
N MET A 232 10.90 8.04 -15.42
CA MET A 232 11.79 7.84 -14.28
C MET A 232 11.69 6.41 -13.74
N GLN A 233 10.47 5.84 -13.63
CA GLN A 233 10.26 4.46 -13.23
C GLN A 233 10.91 3.48 -14.21
N GLU A 234 10.75 3.69 -15.52
CA GLU A 234 11.40 2.90 -16.56
C GLU A 234 12.94 2.95 -16.42
N ALA A 235 13.51 4.14 -16.18
CA ALA A 235 14.93 4.31 -15.99
C ALA A 235 15.45 3.55 -14.77
N VAL A 236 14.75 3.63 -13.61
CA VAL A 236 15.08 2.89 -12.39
C VAL A 236 15.01 1.39 -12.63
N THR A 237 13.93 0.91 -13.25
CA THR A 237 13.75 -0.51 -13.58
C THR A 237 14.87 -1.02 -14.50
N ASN A 238 15.27 -0.22 -15.49
CA ASN A 238 16.37 -0.56 -16.41
C ASN A 238 17.74 -0.60 -15.70
N ILE A 239 18.02 0.36 -14.80
CA ILE A 239 19.23 0.36 -13.97
C ILE A 239 19.30 -0.92 -13.15
N VAL A 240 18.24 -1.25 -12.41
CA VAL A 240 18.19 -2.43 -11.54
C VAL A 240 18.33 -3.71 -12.37
N SER A 241 17.52 -3.89 -13.42
CA SER A 241 17.53 -5.11 -14.22
C SER A 241 18.89 -5.39 -14.88
N LYS A 242 19.55 -4.35 -15.41
CA LYS A 242 20.87 -4.47 -16.02
C LYS A 242 21.97 -4.75 -14.98
N SER A 243 21.85 -4.16 -13.78
CA SER A 243 22.87 -4.35 -12.73
C SER A 243 22.94 -5.78 -12.21
N ILE A 244 21.80 -6.50 -12.20
CA ILE A 244 21.69 -7.87 -11.73
C ILE A 244 21.78 -8.92 -12.85
N ALA A 245 21.82 -8.49 -14.11
CA ALA A 245 21.98 -9.41 -15.23
C ALA A 245 23.36 -10.09 -15.17
N GLY A 246 23.38 -11.44 -15.14
CA GLY A 246 24.61 -12.23 -15.29
C GLY A 246 25.23 -12.00 -16.67
N SER A 247 26.53 -11.95 -16.76
CA SER A 247 27.19 -12.09 -18.05
C SER A 247 26.88 -13.49 -18.60
N ARG A 248 26.22 -13.56 -19.77
CA ARG A 248 26.14 -14.80 -20.53
C ARG A 248 27.50 -15.14 -21.09
#